data_4850cf683619ff4c818f892e887a54c7
#
_entry.id   4850cf683619ff4c818f892e887a54c7
#
_cell.length_a   1.000
_cell.length_b   1.000
_cell.length_c   1.000
_cell.angle_alpha   90.00
_cell.angle_beta   90.00
_cell.angle_gamma   90.00
#
_symmetry.space_group_name_H-M   'P 1'
#
loop_
_entity.id
_entity.type
_entity.pdbx_description
1 polymer ?
#
loop_
_entity_poly.entity_id
_entity_poly.type
_entity_poly.pdbx_seq_one_letter_code
_entity_poly.pdbx_strand_id
1 'polypeptide(L)'
;MAADRVVLVTGVSRDLGSHFARSLAADEHIEVVGIDVIPPRQDLGKADFVRADIRNPVISKVIATRGVDTVVHLAVVAAPGAGGRSSMKEINVIGTMQLLAACQKAETFRKLVVQSSISVYGASPRDPAKFTEDMSARGQPRTGFGKDSLEIESYVRGLGRRRPDVVVTTLRLANLMGAGVDSHVTRYLSLPVVPRVMGFDARLQFLHPNDAVAALLLATSRDVPGTFNVGAADIVTLSQALRKMGRPSVLVPQSAAPLVATLVRQVRLVDFSTDQIDALTYGRAMDTSRFTAETGFVPQYSSLAALDEFVSAAKPGLLTAERVDGALAAVGQLLKSAKVRSG
;
A
#
# COMPACT_ATOMS: atom_id res chain seq x y z
N MET A 1 31.06 9.82 -17.28
CA MET A 1 31.04 8.40 -17.68
C MET A 1 29.62 8.07 -18.08
N ALA A 2 29.37 7.19 -19.04
CA ALA A 2 28.01 6.71 -19.30
C ALA A 2 27.54 5.90 -18.09
N ALA A 3 26.27 6.01 -17.72
CA ALA A 3 25.70 5.18 -16.67
C ALA A 3 25.70 3.72 -17.09
N ASP A 4 25.96 2.81 -16.16
CA ASP A 4 26.01 1.38 -16.45
C ASP A 4 24.59 0.79 -16.57
N ARG A 5 23.60 1.47 -15.98
CA ARG A 5 22.18 1.04 -15.94
C ARG A 5 21.25 2.22 -16.12
N VAL A 6 20.13 1.99 -16.81
CA VAL A 6 19.07 2.98 -16.99
C VAL A 6 17.76 2.45 -16.40
N VAL A 7 17.32 3.10 -15.32
CA VAL A 7 16.13 2.70 -14.56
C VAL A 7 14.99 3.68 -14.80
N LEU A 8 13.87 3.19 -15.33
CA LEU A 8 12.65 3.94 -15.48
C LEU A 8 11.76 3.73 -14.26
N VAL A 9 11.38 4.82 -13.59
CA VAL A 9 10.49 4.81 -12.42
C VAL A 9 9.18 5.47 -12.76
N THR A 10 8.07 4.77 -12.65
CA THR A 10 6.73 5.35 -12.84
C THR A 10 6.13 5.75 -11.50
N GLY A 11 5.32 6.81 -11.48
CA GLY A 11 4.64 7.26 -10.25
C GLY A 11 5.50 8.16 -9.36
N VAL A 12 6.48 8.85 -9.94
CA VAL A 12 7.43 9.72 -9.21
C VAL A 12 6.83 11.00 -8.63
N SER A 13 5.58 11.34 -8.95
CA SER A 13 4.87 12.48 -8.35
C SER A 13 4.29 12.18 -6.97
N ARG A 14 4.37 10.94 -6.52
CA ARG A 14 3.91 10.48 -5.20
C ARG A 14 5.09 10.37 -4.24
N ASP A 15 4.81 10.51 -2.96
CA ASP A 15 5.85 10.54 -1.92
C ASP A 15 6.78 9.32 -1.96
N LEU A 16 6.23 8.11 -2.07
CA LEU A 16 7.05 6.90 -2.19
C LEU A 16 7.90 6.90 -3.46
N GLY A 17 7.29 7.26 -4.61
CA GLY A 17 7.97 7.26 -5.91
C GLY A 17 9.05 8.32 -6.00
N SER A 18 8.81 9.54 -5.50
CA SER A 18 9.81 10.61 -5.50
C SER A 18 10.96 10.29 -4.54
N HIS A 19 10.67 9.76 -3.35
CA HIS A 19 11.69 9.36 -2.38
C HIS A 19 12.56 8.22 -2.94
N PHE A 20 11.93 7.21 -3.53
CA PHE A 20 12.64 6.10 -4.18
C PHE A 20 13.52 6.59 -5.34
N ALA A 21 12.98 7.40 -6.26
CA ALA A 21 13.72 7.90 -7.42
C ALA A 21 14.93 8.74 -7.00
N ARG A 22 14.76 9.64 -6.00
CA ARG A 22 15.86 10.42 -5.44
C ARG A 22 16.94 9.54 -4.82
N SER A 23 16.54 8.54 -4.02
CA SER A 23 17.47 7.65 -3.35
C SER A 23 18.26 6.80 -4.35
N LEU A 24 17.59 6.32 -5.41
CA LEU A 24 18.23 5.54 -6.47
C LEU A 24 19.19 6.38 -7.30
N ALA A 25 18.83 7.64 -7.62
CA ALA A 25 19.66 8.58 -8.40
C ALA A 25 20.88 9.13 -7.62
N ALA A 26 21.02 8.78 -6.34
CA ALA A 26 22.23 9.06 -5.58
C ALA A 26 23.42 8.18 -6.03
N ASP A 27 23.15 7.03 -6.64
CA ASP A 27 24.17 6.16 -7.26
C ASP A 27 24.53 6.71 -8.65
N GLU A 28 25.79 7.12 -8.84
CA GLU A 28 26.30 7.72 -10.08
C GLU A 28 26.38 6.72 -11.26
N HIS A 29 26.29 5.43 -10.99
CA HIS A 29 26.27 4.38 -12.02
C HIS A 29 24.86 4.14 -12.58
N ILE A 30 23.82 4.77 -12.02
CA ILE A 30 22.42 4.58 -12.41
C ILE A 30 21.84 5.87 -12.98
N GLU A 31 21.44 5.86 -14.23
CA GLU A 31 20.58 6.90 -14.80
C GLU A 31 19.13 6.58 -14.41
N VAL A 32 18.47 7.53 -13.74
CA VAL A 32 17.06 7.38 -13.32
C VAL A 32 16.18 8.29 -14.15
N VAL A 33 15.19 7.70 -14.81
CA VAL A 33 14.16 8.42 -15.59
C VAL A 33 12.83 8.27 -14.89
N GLY A 34 12.37 9.33 -14.22
CA GLY A 34 11.07 9.38 -13.56
C GLY A 34 9.96 9.76 -14.53
N ILE A 35 8.83 9.03 -14.49
CA ILE A 35 7.66 9.31 -15.33
C ILE A 35 6.40 9.49 -14.47
N ASP A 36 5.67 10.57 -14.74
CA ASP A 36 4.31 10.78 -14.24
C ASP A 36 3.55 11.80 -15.11
N VAL A 37 2.22 11.86 -14.94
CA VAL A 37 1.34 12.83 -15.63
C VAL A 37 1.45 14.23 -15.07
N ILE A 38 1.81 14.37 -13.80
CA ILE A 38 2.03 15.63 -13.10
C ILE A 38 3.47 15.73 -12.61
N PRO A 39 4.07 16.91 -12.53
CA PRO A 39 5.40 17.09 -11.97
C PRO A 39 5.44 16.65 -10.51
N PRO A 40 6.55 16.07 -10.04
CA PRO A 40 6.74 15.75 -8.63
C PRO A 40 6.77 17.04 -7.80
N ARG A 41 6.20 16.97 -6.60
CA ARG A 41 6.25 18.09 -5.63
C ARG A 41 7.60 18.16 -4.90
N GLN A 42 8.27 17.02 -4.80
CA GLN A 42 9.57 16.89 -4.16
C GLN A 42 10.66 16.84 -5.21
N ASP A 43 11.82 17.37 -4.86
CA ASP A 43 13.01 17.26 -5.69
C ASP A 43 13.41 15.80 -5.89
N LEU A 44 13.69 15.40 -7.12
CA LEU A 44 14.13 14.06 -7.51
C LEU A 44 15.66 13.89 -7.48
N GLY A 45 16.39 14.90 -7.05
CA GLY A 45 17.86 14.89 -7.07
C GLY A 45 18.40 14.84 -8.50
N LYS A 46 19.24 13.85 -8.82
CA LYS A 46 19.86 13.66 -10.14
C LYS A 46 18.94 12.91 -11.15
N ALA A 47 17.71 12.52 -10.76
CA ALA A 47 16.81 11.82 -11.66
C ALA A 47 16.16 12.77 -12.66
N ASP A 48 16.14 12.38 -13.93
CA ASP A 48 15.42 13.07 -14.99
C ASP A 48 13.91 12.90 -14.84
N PHE A 49 13.12 13.94 -15.12
CA PHE A 49 11.67 13.86 -15.14
C PHE A 49 11.11 13.98 -16.57
N VAL A 50 10.33 13.00 -16.97
CA VAL A 50 9.58 13.01 -18.23
C VAL A 50 8.08 13.04 -17.92
N ARG A 51 7.42 14.14 -18.31
CA ARG A 51 5.96 14.24 -18.18
C ARG A 51 5.28 13.37 -19.23
N ALA A 52 4.77 12.22 -18.82
CA ALA A 52 4.05 11.31 -19.69
C ALA A 52 3.03 10.46 -18.93
N ASP A 53 1.95 10.10 -19.62
CA ASP A 53 0.98 9.12 -19.13
C ASP A 53 1.43 7.73 -19.56
N ILE A 54 1.48 6.76 -18.63
CA ILE A 54 1.88 5.37 -18.92
C ILE A 54 0.96 4.69 -19.95
N ARG A 55 -0.23 5.25 -20.20
CA ARG A 55 -1.16 4.81 -21.25
C ARG A 55 -0.77 5.31 -22.64
N ASN A 56 0.15 6.28 -22.72
CA ASN A 56 0.54 6.89 -23.98
C ASN A 56 1.64 6.08 -24.67
N PRO A 57 1.56 5.85 -26.01
CA PRO A 57 2.62 5.18 -26.78
C PRO A 57 4.01 5.81 -26.65
N VAL A 58 4.11 7.07 -26.20
CA VAL A 58 5.39 7.74 -25.95
C VAL A 58 6.28 6.96 -24.97
N ILE A 59 5.70 6.15 -24.09
CA ILE A 59 6.45 5.30 -23.16
C ILE A 59 7.37 4.33 -23.90
N SER A 60 6.87 3.69 -24.97
CA SER A 60 7.70 2.80 -25.81
C SER A 60 8.89 3.55 -26.40
N LYS A 61 8.70 4.80 -26.82
CA LYS A 61 9.79 5.65 -27.34
C LYS A 61 10.80 5.97 -26.24
N VAL A 62 10.34 6.36 -25.04
CA VAL A 62 11.24 6.67 -23.92
C VAL A 62 12.08 5.44 -23.55
N ILE A 63 11.45 4.25 -23.41
CA ILE A 63 12.15 3.00 -23.09
C ILE A 63 13.22 2.69 -24.13
N ALA A 64 12.88 2.79 -25.43
CA ALA A 64 13.81 2.48 -26.51
C ALA A 64 14.93 3.51 -26.64
N THR A 65 14.62 4.82 -26.63
CA THR A 65 15.61 5.89 -26.87
C THR A 65 16.58 6.07 -25.71
N ARG A 66 16.15 5.79 -24.46
CA ARG A 66 17.00 5.87 -23.27
C ARG A 66 17.73 4.55 -22.99
N GLY A 67 17.44 3.49 -23.72
CA GLY A 67 18.05 2.18 -23.48
C GLY A 67 17.69 1.59 -22.11
N VAL A 68 16.44 1.79 -21.65
CA VAL A 68 15.99 1.36 -20.33
C VAL A 68 16.18 -0.16 -20.17
N ASP A 69 16.94 -0.58 -19.17
CA ASP A 69 17.13 -1.98 -18.79
C ASP A 69 16.21 -2.43 -17.65
N THR A 70 15.85 -1.51 -16.76
CA THR A 70 15.06 -1.80 -15.57
C THR A 70 13.85 -0.87 -15.49
N VAL A 71 12.68 -1.43 -15.18
CA VAL A 71 11.46 -0.65 -14.90
C VAL A 71 11.01 -0.92 -13.47
N VAL A 72 10.81 0.15 -12.69
CA VAL A 72 10.21 0.12 -11.36
C VAL A 72 8.83 0.76 -11.44
N HIS A 73 7.79 -0.05 -11.35
CA HIS A 73 6.41 0.40 -11.54
C HIS A 73 5.74 0.70 -10.20
N LEU A 74 5.64 2.00 -9.86
CA LEU A 74 5.02 2.53 -8.64
C LEU A 74 3.77 3.36 -8.93
N ALA A 75 3.39 3.54 -10.18
CA ALA A 75 2.23 4.33 -10.61
C ALA A 75 0.89 3.62 -10.34
N VAL A 76 0.67 3.12 -9.11
CA VAL A 76 -0.56 2.42 -8.72
C VAL A 76 -1.38 3.30 -7.79
N VAL A 77 -2.62 3.62 -8.18
CA VAL A 77 -3.53 4.52 -7.46
C VAL A 77 -4.39 3.74 -6.50
N ALA A 78 -4.25 3.97 -5.20
CA ALA A 78 -5.00 3.25 -4.16
C ALA A 78 -6.39 3.85 -3.84
N ALA A 79 -6.63 5.11 -4.21
CA ALA A 79 -7.91 5.79 -3.99
C ALA A 79 -8.34 6.56 -5.24
N PRO A 80 -9.65 6.61 -5.55
CA PRO A 80 -10.14 7.39 -6.67
C PRO A 80 -9.87 8.88 -6.47
N GLY A 81 -9.33 9.53 -7.50
CA GLY A 81 -9.21 10.98 -7.56
C GLY A 81 -10.49 11.63 -8.14
N ALA A 82 -10.37 12.87 -8.64
CA ALA A 82 -11.48 13.61 -9.23
C ALA A 82 -12.17 12.89 -10.41
N GLY A 83 -11.46 12.01 -11.14
CA GLY A 83 -12.01 11.19 -12.23
C GLY A 83 -12.77 9.96 -11.79
N GLY A 84 -12.89 9.73 -10.49
CA GLY A 84 -13.62 8.58 -9.94
C GLY A 84 -12.96 7.24 -10.18
N ARG A 85 -13.73 6.18 -10.00
CA ARG A 85 -13.23 4.80 -10.01
C ARG A 85 -12.86 4.28 -11.40
N SER A 86 -13.57 4.69 -12.45
CA SER A 86 -13.25 4.31 -13.82
C SER A 86 -11.85 4.79 -14.20
N SER A 87 -11.55 6.06 -13.93
CA SER A 87 -10.23 6.65 -14.17
C SER A 87 -9.12 5.95 -13.38
N MET A 88 -9.41 5.53 -12.13
CA MET A 88 -8.47 4.76 -11.33
C MET A 88 -8.13 3.41 -11.98
N LYS A 89 -9.14 2.67 -12.44
CA LYS A 89 -8.95 1.39 -13.13
C LYS A 89 -8.19 1.56 -14.45
N GLU A 90 -8.48 2.60 -15.21
CA GLU A 90 -7.77 2.91 -16.45
C GLU A 90 -6.28 3.15 -16.19
N ILE A 91 -5.93 3.94 -15.18
CA ILE A 91 -4.54 4.20 -14.82
C ILE A 91 -3.88 2.90 -14.32
N ASN A 92 -4.50 2.20 -13.39
CA ASN A 92 -3.91 1.02 -12.77
C ASN A 92 -3.77 -0.14 -13.75
N VAL A 93 -4.84 -0.53 -14.42
CA VAL A 93 -4.90 -1.77 -15.21
C VAL A 93 -4.46 -1.53 -16.64
N ILE A 94 -5.10 -0.56 -17.34
CA ILE A 94 -4.78 -0.28 -18.74
C ILE A 94 -3.38 0.35 -18.86
N GLY A 95 -3.05 1.27 -17.96
CA GLY A 95 -1.71 1.88 -17.91
C GLY A 95 -0.62 0.85 -17.72
N THR A 96 -0.78 -0.06 -16.76
CA THR A 96 0.17 -1.16 -16.55
C THR A 96 0.27 -2.07 -17.76
N MET A 97 -0.86 -2.45 -18.38
CA MET A 97 -0.86 -3.29 -19.58
C MET A 97 -0.07 -2.64 -20.73
N GLN A 98 -0.25 -1.34 -20.95
CA GLN A 98 0.48 -0.58 -21.99
C GLN A 98 1.98 -0.49 -21.67
N LEU A 99 2.33 -0.23 -20.41
CA LEU A 99 3.72 -0.22 -19.96
C LEU A 99 4.40 -1.57 -20.20
N LEU A 100 3.75 -2.67 -19.78
CA LEU A 100 4.28 -4.03 -19.97
C LEU A 100 4.40 -4.41 -21.45
N ALA A 101 3.47 -3.96 -22.30
CA ALA A 101 3.56 -4.16 -23.74
C ALA A 101 4.77 -3.40 -24.36
N ALA A 102 5.08 -2.21 -23.85
CA ALA A 102 6.28 -1.47 -24.26
C ALA A 102 7.56 -2.20 -23.80
N CYS A 103 7.60 -2.65 -22.54
CA CYS A 103 8.72 -3.43 -22.00
C CYS A 103 8.96 -4.73 -22.77
N GLN A 104 7.89 -5.42 -23.15
CA GLN A 104 7.99 -6.69 -23.88
C GLN A 104 8.71 -6.54 -25.24
N LYS A 105 8.60 -5.38 -25.88
CA LYS A 105 9.21 -5.10 -27.19
C LYS A 105 10.64 -4.55 -27.09
N ALA A 106 11.06 -4.11 -25.91
CA ALA A 106 12.37 -3.49 -25.72
C ALA A 106 13.47 -4.54 -25.58
N GLU A 107 14.47 -4.48 -26.43
CA GLU A 107 15.61 -5.41 -26.43
C GLU A 107 16.55 -5.23 -25.25
N THR A 108 16.65 -3.99 -24.73
CA THR A 108 17.48 -3.66 -23.58
C THR A 108 16.86 -4.09 -22.24
N PHE A 109 15.55 -4.32 -22.22
CA PHE A 109 14.82 -4.58 -20.98
C PHE A 109 15.17 -5.93 -20.36
N ARG A 110 15.60 -5.92 -19.09
CA ARG A 110 16.09 -7.08 -18.33
C ARG A 110 15.39 -7.28 -17.00
N LYS A 111 14.77 -6.23 -16.44
CA LYS A 111 14.25 -6.30 -15.09
C LYS A 111 12.97 -5.48 -14.90
N LEU A 112 12.02 -6.06 -14.16
CA LEU A 112 10.78 -5.43 -13.73
C LEU A 112 10.61 -5.56 -12.22
N VAL A 113 10.48 -4.45 -11.52
CA VAL A 113 10.04 -4.40 -10.12
C VAL A 113 8.66 -3.74 -10.07
N VAL A 114 7.68 -4.41 -9.47
CA VAL A 114 6.30 -3.92 -9.41
C VAL A 114 5.85 -3.78 -7.97
N GLN A 115 5.33 -2.62 -7.63
CA GLN A 115 4.59 -2.43 -6.39
C GLN A 115 3.20 -3.06 -6.52
N SER A 116 2.92 -4.00 -5.65
CA SER A 116 1.59 -4.54 -5.36
C SER A 116 1.20 -4.22 -3.91
N SER A 117 0.14 -4.78 -3.40
CA SER A 117 -0.40 -4.44 -2.09
C SER A 117 -0.94 -5.66 -1.36
N ILE A 118 -0.91 -5.60 -0.03
CA ILE A 118 -1.64 -6.51 0.87
C ILE A 118 -3.13 -6.64 0.49
N SER A 119 -3.67 -5.65 -0.26
CA SER A 119 -5.08 -5.64 -0.68
C SER A 119 -5.47 -6.78 -1.61
N VAL A 120 -4.51 -7.46 -2.26
CA VAL A 120 -4.75 -8.65 -3.09
C VAL A 120 -5.36 -9.82 -2.32
N TYR A 121 -5.15 -9.87 -1.00
CA TYR A 121 -5.67 -10.93 -0.15
C TYR A 121 -7.14 -10.74 0.26
N GLY A 122 -7.77 -9.61 -0.06
CA GLY A 122 -9.11 -9.31 0.44
C GLY A 122 -9.14 -9.20 1.96
N ALA A 123 -10.31 -9.39 2.56
CA ALA A 123 -10.49 -9.55 4.00
C ALA A 123 -11.79 -10.29 4.30
N SER A 124 -11.73 -11.29 5.18
CA SER A 124 -12.85 -12.16 5.53
C SER A 124 -12.71 -12.65 6.97
N PRO A 125 -13.80 -12.93 7.69
CA PRO A 125 -13.75 -13.46 9.05
C PRO A 125 -13.11 -14.86 9.13
N ARG A 126 -12.95 -15.55 7.99
CA ARG A 126 -12.37 -16.91 7.91
C ARG A 126 -10.93 -16.91 7.39
N ASP A 127 -10.31 -15.75 7.27
CA ASP A 127 -8.95 -15.64 6.78
C ASP A 127 -7.91 -16.16 7.79
N PRO A 128 -6.74 -16.60 7.34
CA PRO A 128 -5.66 -17.03 8.20
C PRO A 128 -5.14 -15.88 9.07
N ALA A 129 -4.37 -16.20 10.09
CA ALA A 129 -3.73 -15.19 10.93
C ALA A 129 -2.78 -14.30 10.13
N LYS A 130 -2.01 -14.91 9.21
CA LYS A 130 -1.14 -14.23 8.25
C LYS A 130 -1.26 -14.94 6.88
N PHE A 131 -1.19 -14.17 5.80
CA PHE A 131 -1.14 -14.70 4.45
C PHE A 131 0.31 -14.91 4.01
N THR A 132 0.63 -16.07 3.47
CA THR A 132 1.84 -16.30 2.68
C THR A 132 1.60 -15.96 1.22
N GLU A 133 2.65 -15.79 0.43
CA GLU A 133 2.58 -15.40 -0.99
C GLU A 133 1.80 -16.41 -1.85
N ASP A 134 1.84 -17.68 -1.48
CA ASP A 134 1.19 -18.78 -2.20
C ASP A 134 -0.30 -18.94 -1.85
N MET A 135 -0.76 -18.23 -0.82
CA MET A 135 -2.17 -18.27 -0.42
C MET A 135 -3.03 -17.39 -1.34
N SER A 136 -4.14 -17.94 -1.76
CA SER A 136 -5.21 -17.19 -2.40
C SER A 136 -6.22 -16.71 -1.36
N ALA A 137 -6.72 -15.50 -1.51
CA ALA A 137 -7.81 -14.99 -0.69
C ALA A 137 -9.06 -15.88 -0.81
N ARG A 138 -9.69 -16.24 0.31
CA ARG A 138 -10.98 -16.94 0.31
C ARG A 138 -12.10 -16.03 -0.21
N GLY A 139 -12.03 -14.74 0.09
CA GLY A 139 -12.86 -13.68 -0.46
C GLY A 139 -12.03 -12.78 -1.36
N GLN A 140 -11.79 -13.17 -2.62
CA GLN A 140 -11.04 -12.32 -3.54
C GLN A 140 -11.68 -10.94 -3.65
N PRO A 141 -10.88 -9.86 -3.70
CA PRO A 141 -11.40 -8.51 -3.92
C PRO A 141 -12.22 -8.46 -5.22
N ARG A 142 -13.48 -8.07 -5.09
CA ARG A 142 -14.41 -8.00 -6.24
C ARG A 142 -14.42 -6.63 -6.88
N THR A 143 -13.96 -5.64 -6.16
CA THR A 143 -13.98 -4.23 -6.55
C THR A 143 -12.73 -3.56 -6.01
N GLY A 144 -12.48 -2.32 -6.42
CA GLY A 144 -11.48 -1.48 -5.83
C GLY A 144 -10.04 -1.82 -6.16
N PHE A 145 -9.21 -1.22 -5.38
CA PHE A 145 -7.77 -1.30 -5.51
C PHE A 145 -7.23 -2.74 -5.42
N GLY A 146 -7.83 -3.57 -4.55
CA GLY A 146 -7.43 -4.97 -4.42
C GLY A 146 -7.66 -5.77 -5.71
N LYS A 147 -8.80 -5.54 -6.39
CA LYS A 147 -9.08 -6.16 -7.69
C LYS A 147 -8.11 -5.67 -8.76
N ASP A 148 -7.87 -4.36 -8.83
CA ASP A 148 -6.92 -3.80 -9.79
C ASP A 148 -5.53 -4.39 -9.59
N SER A 149 -5.08 -4.54 -8.33
CA SER A 149 -3.79 -5.15 -7.99
C SER A 149 -3.69 -6.61 -8.43
N LEU A 150 -4.76 -7.39 -8.30
CA LEU A 150 -4.80 -8.78 -8.80
C LEU A 150 -4.70 -8.84 -10.34
N GLU A 151 -5.40 -7.94 -11.03
CA GLU A 151 -5.32 -7.82 -12.50
C GLU A 151 -3.89 -7.44 -12.94
N ILE A 152 -3.26 -6.47 -12.26
CA ILE A 152 -1.86 -6.07 -12.49
C ILE A 152 -0.93 -7.27 -12.32
N GLU A 153 -1.00 -7.97 -11.17
CA GLU A 153 -0.15 -9.15 -10.94
C GLU A 153 -0.36 -10.24 -12.00
N SER A 154 -1.58 -10.38 -12.53
CA SER A 154 -1.85 -11.33 -13.61
C SER A 154 -1.12 -10.95 -14.91
N TYR A 155 -1.11 -9.67 -15.28
CA TYR A 155 -0.36 -9.18 -16.45
C TYR A 155 1.15 -9.32 -16.24
N VAL A 156 1.64 -9.00 -15.04
CA VAL A 156 3.06 -9.15 -14.67
C VAL A 156 3.51 -10.62 -14.80
N ARG A 157 2.74 -11.56 -14.25
CA ARG A 157 3.00 -13.00 -14.44
C ARG A 157 2.96 -13.40 -15.91
N GLY A 158 2.05 -12.81 -16.69
CA GLY A 158 1.97 -13.01 -18.13
C GLY A 158 3.24 -12.55 -18.86
N LEU A 159 3.81 -11.41 -18.47
CA LEU A 159 5.09 -10.92 -19.00
C LEU A 159 6.22 -11.90 -18.67
N GLY A 160 6.38 -12.29 -17.41
CA GLY A 160 7.44 -13.23 -17.00
C GLY A 160 7.40 -14.57 -17.74
N ARG A 161 6.20 -15.06 -18.08
CA ARG A 161 6.07 -16.28 -18.93
C ARG A 161 6.49 -16.07 -20.39
N ARG A 162 6.26 -14.87 -20.95
CA ARG A 162 6.64 -14.56 -22.34
C ARG A 162 8.09 -14.11 -22.47
N ARG A 163 8.66 -13.57 -21.42
CA ARG A 163 10.05 -13.08 -21.34
C ARG A 163 10.74 -13.72 -20.13
N PRO A 164 11.09 -15.02 -20.22
CA PRO A 164 11.77 -15.74 -19.14
C PRO A 164 13.20 -15.24 -18.89
N ASP A 165 13.73 -14.44 -19.82
CA ASP A 165 15.00 -13.74 -19.73
C ASP A 165 14.93 -12.49 -18.82
N VAL A 166 13.73 -12.04 -18.45
CA VAL A 166 13.51 -10.86 -17.61
C VAL A 166 13.31 -11.26 -16.17
N VAL A 167 14.05 -10.63 -15.25
CA VAL A 167 13.84 -10.77 -13.82
C VAL A 167 12.59 -9.98 -13.40
N VAL A 168 11.59 -10.67 -12.90
CA VAL A 168 10.33 -10.06 -12.47
C VAL A 168 10.16 -10.19 -10.97
N THR A 169 10.13 -9.06 -10.26
CA THR A 169 9.91 -8.98 -8.81
C THR A 169 8.61 -8.23 -8.51
N THR A 170 7.72 -8.83 -7.76
CA THR A 170 6.48 -8.21 -7.30
C THR A 170 6.52 -8.06 -5.78
N LEU A 171 6.43 -6.83 -5.28
CA LEU A 171 6.41 -6.54 -3.84
C LEU A 171 4.98 -6.20 -3.40
N ARG A 172 4.35 -7.08 -2.62
CA ARG A 172 3.07 -6.84 -1.95
C ARG A 172 3.34 -6.07 -0.66
N LEU A 173 3.24 -4.75 -0.73
CA LEU A 173 3.51 -3.89 0.41
C LEU A 173 2.35 -3.92 1.40
N ALA A 174 2.66 -3.95 2.70
CA ALA A 174 1.70 -3.63 3.75
C ALA A 174 1.26 -2.17 3.66
N ASN A 175 0.21 -1.79 4.41
CA ASN A 175 -0.24 -0.40 4.41
C ASN A 175 0.87 0.53 4.89
N LEU A 176 1.19 1.57 4.11
CA LEU A 176 2.18 2.55 4.52
C LEU A 176 1.67 3.32 5.75
N MET A 177 2.57 3.52 6.72
CA MET A 177 2.31 4.25 7.96
C MET A 177 3.59 5.00 8.38
N GLY A 178 3.43 6.25 8.80
CA GLY A 178 4.53 7.14 9.22
C GLY A 178 4.10 8.59 9.14
N ALA A 179 4.96 9.52 9.49
CA ALA A 179 4.67 10.96 9.44
C ALA A 179 4.28 11.39 8.02
N GLY A 180 3.19 12.14 7.89
CA GLY A 180 2.73 12.69 6.62
C GLY A 180 2.10 11.70 5.65
N VAL A 181 2.04 10.41 5.97
CA VAL A 181 1.40 9.41 5.09
C VAL A 181 -0.10 9.66 4.99
N ASP A 182 -0.57 9.91 3.76
CA ASP A 182 -1.99 10.08 3.45
C ASP A 182 -2.52 8.84 2.70
N SER A 183 -3.27 8.01 3.41
CA SER A 183 -3.87 6.78 2.89
C SER A 183 -5.30 6.61 3.43
N HIS A 184 -6.05 5.64 2.88
CA HIS A 184 -7.37 5.32 3.41
C HIS A 184 -7.33 4.90 4.89
N VAL A 185 -6.27 4.21 5.33
CA VAL A 185 -6.11 3.79 6.73
C VAL A 185 -5.83 5.00 7.63
N THR A 186 -4.89 5.87 7.23
CA THR A 186 -4.54 7.07 8.03
C THR A 186 -5.70 8.04 8.12
N ARG A 187 -6.46 8.23 7.04
CA ARG A 187 -7.70 9.04 7.04
C ARG A 187 -8.77 8.46 7.95
N TYR A 188 -8.94 7.13 7.94
CA TYR A 188 -9.89 6.46 8.83
C TYR A 188 -9.50 6.62 10.30
N LEU A 189 -8.24 6.37 10.65
CA LEU A 189 -7.74 6.55 12.01
C LEU A 189 -7.82 8.01 12.48
N SER A 190 -7.83 8.98 11.55
CA SER A 190 -7.92 10.42 11.84
C SER A 190 -9.35 10.94 11.99
N LEU A 191 -10.38 10.11 11.79
CA LEU A 191 -11.77 10.52 12.02
C LEU A 191 -11.97 10.98 13.47
N PRO A 192 -12.79 12.02 13.72
CA PRO A 192 -13.08 12.48 15.08
C PRO A 192 -13.69 11.41 15.98
N VAL A 193 -14.57 10.58 15.40
CA VAL A 193 -15.17 9.40 16.01
C VAL A 193 -15.07 8.26 14.99
N VAL A 194 -14.50 7.15 15.37
CA VAL A 194 -14.22 6.03 14.45
C VAL A 194 -15.26 4.94 14.64
N PRO A 195 -16.05 4.60 13.59
CA PRO A 195 -16.99 3.48 13.65
C PRO A 195 -16.22 2.15 13.61
N ARG A 196 -16.50 1.24 14.54
CA ARG A 196 -15.95 -0.12 14.58
C ARG A 196 -17.07 -1.14 14.51
N VAL A 197 -16.87 -2.24 13.80
CA VAL A 197 -17.85 -3.32 13.76
C VAL A 197 -17.77 -4.15 15.05
N MET A 198 -18.92 -4.33 15.70
CA MET A 198 -19.04 -5.08 16.95
C MET A 198 -18.58 -6.52 16.76
N GLY A 199 -17.80 -7.03 17.72
CA GLY A 199 -17.29 -8.41 17.70
C GLY A 199 -15.98 -8.62 16.94
N PHE A 200 -15.45 -7.57 16.28
CA PHE A 200 -14.19 -7.64 15.54
C PHE A 200 -13.18 -6.58 16.01
N ASP A 201 -11.91 -6.95 15.95
CA ASP A 201 -10.79 -6.04 16.18
C ASP A 201 -9.75 -6.28 15.06
N ALA A 202 -9.81 -5.46 14.02
CA ALA A 202 -9.04 -5.65 12.80
C ALA A 202 -7.52 -5.68 13.08
N ARG A 203 -6.83 -6.67 12.52
CA ARG A 203 -5.38 -6.76 12.54
C ARG A 203 -4.80 -5.88 11.45
N LEU A 204 -3.99 -4.91 11.83
CA LEU A 204 -3.34 -3.96 10.95
C LEU A 204 -1.84 -4.24 10.95
N GLN A 205 -1.27 -4.40 9.75
CA GLN A 205 0.17 -4.49 9.55
C GLN A 205 0.61 -3.29 8.74
N PHE A 206 1.70 -2.69 9.16
CA PHE A 206 2.22 -1.47 8.54
C PHE A 206 3.62 -1.69 7.97
N LEU A 207 3.98 -0.79 7.08
CA LEU A 207 5.32 -0.64 6.53
C LEU A 207 5.67 0.85 6.56
N HIS A 208 6.79 1.18 7.18
CA HIS A 208 7.27 2.55 7.18
C HIS A 208 7.73 2.97 5.76
N PRO A 209 7.50 4.23 5.31
CA PRO A 209 7.94 4.67 3.98
C PRO A 209 9.44 4.45 3.70
N ASN A 210 10.31 4.65 4.69
CA ASN A 210 11.74 4.41 4.54
C ASN A 210 12.05 2.93 4.30
N ASP A 211 11.37 2.03 5.00
CA ASP A 211 11.51 0.58 4.79
C ASP A 211 10.96 0.15 3.42
N ALA A 212 9.88 0.79 2.95
CA ALA A 212 9.36 0.56 1.62
C ALA A 212 10.38 0.97 0.53
N VAL A 213 11.01 2.14 0.69
CA VAL A 213 12.09 2.59 -0.21
C VAL A 213 13.28 1.63 -0.15
N ALA A 214 13.71 1.20 1.03
CA ALA A 214 14.83 0.27 1.19
C ALA A 214 14.54 -1.10 0.53
N ALA A 215 13.32 -1.63 0.67
CA ALA A 215 12.91 -2.87 0.01
C ALA A 215 12.89 -2.73 -1.52
N LEU A 216 12.40 -1.60 -2.05
CA LEU A 216 12.39 -1.30 -3.48
C LEU A 216 13.82 -1.14 -4.03
N LEU A 217 14.72 -0.44 -3.32
CA LEU A 217 16.13 -0.30 -3.70
C LEU A 217 16.81 -1.67 -3.76
N LEU A 218 16.60 -2.50 -2.76
CA LEU A 218 17.16 -3.85 -2.71
C LEU A 218 16.63 -4.72 -3.86
N ALA A 219 15.33 -4.72 -4.13
CA ALA A 219 14.74 -5.45 -5.24
C ALA A 219 15.20 -4.91 -6.61
N THR A 220 15.56 -3.63 -6.71
CA THR A 220 16.07 -3.02 -7.94
C THR A 220 17.55 -3.37 -8.16
N SER A 221 18.37 -3.37 -7.10
CA SER A 221 19.80 -3.64 -7.19
C SER A 221 20.16 -5.13 -7.33
N ARG A 222 19.35 -6.03 -6.77
CA ARG A 222 19.57 -7.48 -6.78
C ARG A 222 18.55 -8.23 -7.62
N ASP A 223 18.94 -9.33 -8.23
CA ASP A 223 18.03 -10.20 -8.96
C ASP A 223 17.29 -11.12 -7.99
N VAL A 224 16.05 -10.75 -7.68
CA VAL A 224 15.18 -11.43 -6.73
C VAL A 224 13.84 -11.75 -7.44
N PRO A 225 13.82 -12.79 -8.32
CA PRO A 225 12.61 -13.10 -9.04
C PRO A 225 11.54 -13.70 -8.14
N GLY A 226 10.31 -13.24 -8.27
CA GLY A 226 9.19 -13.77 -7.50
C GLY A 226 8.22 -12.73 -6.98
N THR A 227 7.28 -13.20 -6.17
CA THR A 227 6.33 -12.35 -5.44
C THR A 227 6.65 -12.44 -3.96
N PHE A 228 6.69 -11.28 -3.28
CA PHE A 228 7.08 -11.18 -1.89
C PHE A 228 6.16 -10.27 -1.10
N ASN A 229 5.83 -10.69 0.10
CA ASN A 229 5.17 -9.87 1.10
C ASN A 229 6.20 -9.00 1.83
N VAL A 230 5.95 -7.69 1.89
CA VAL A 230 6.84 -6.73 2.55
C VAL A 230 6.08 -5.90 3.57
N GLY A 231 6.48 -5.97 4.82
CA GLY A 231 5.86 -5.26 5.94
C GLY A 231 6.63 -5.53 7.23
N ALA A 232 6.31 -4.81 8.29
CA ALA A 232 6.84 -5.12 9.61
C ALA A 232 6.39 -6.51 10.08
N ALA A 233 7.18 -7.17 10.93
CA ALA A 233 6.87 -8.53 11.40
C ALA A 233 5.70 -8.55 12.39
N ASP A 234 5.49 -7.45 13.13
CA ASP A 234 4.44 -7.26 14.12
C ASP A 234 3.13 -6.75 13.50
N ILE A 235 2.08 -6.88 14.26
CA ILE A 235 0.74 -6.37 13.93
C ILE A 235 0.21 -5.50 15.07
N VAL A 236 -0.59 -4.52 14.73
CA VAL A 236 -1.31 -3.66 15.68
C VAL A 236 -2.81 -3.88 15.48
N THR A 237 -3.58 -4.03 16.55
CA THR A 237 -5.03 -4.11 16.40
C THR A 237 -5.64 -2.72 16.23
N LEU A 238 -6.82 -2.65 15.61
CA LEU A 238 -7.52 -1.39 15.41
C LEU A 238 -7.79 -0.69 16.75
N SER A 239 -8.15 -1.44 17.80
CA SER A 239 -8.37 -0.87 19.14
C SER A 239 -7.09 -0.27 19.72
N GLN A 240 -5.93 -0.91 19.53
CA GLN A 240 -4.64 -0.37 19.96
C GLN A 240 -4.30 0.91 19.19
N ALA A 241 -4.52 0.94 17.86
CA ALA A 241 -4.27 2.11 17.04
C ALA A 241 -5.14 3.31 17.46
N LEU A 242 -6.43 3.09 17.70
CA LEU A 242 -7.36 4.14 18.11
C LEU A 242 -7.04 4.67 19.50
N ARG A 243 -6.62 3.82 20.45
CA ARG A 243 -6.16 4.23 21.78
C ARG A 243 -4.96 5.16 21.68
N LYS A 244 -3.95 4.79 20.88
CA LYS A 244 -2.77 5.64 20.64
C LYS A 244 -3.12 6.98 20.00
N MET A 245 -4.06 6.99 19.07
CA MET A 245 -4.57 8.19 18.41
C MET A 245 -5.44 9.06 19.31
N GLY A 246 -5.84 8.60 20.51
CA GLY A 246 -6.81 9.30 21.36
C GLY A 246 -8.17 9.49 20.68
N ARG A 247 -8.59 8.55 19.82
CA ARG A 247 -9.86 8.65 19.06
C ARG A 247 -10.94 7.82 19.72
N PRO A 248 -12.10 8.41 20.07
CA PRO A 248 -13.25 7.64 20.52
C PRO A 248 -13.78 6.78 19.39
N SER A 249 -14.29 5.60 19.72
CA SER A 249 -14.91 4.69 18.75
C SER A 249 -16.34 4.37 19.12
N VAL A 250 -17.19 4.20 18.10
CA VAL A 250 -18.58 3.75 18.25
C VAL A 250 -18.69 2.34 17.67
N LEU A 251 -19.23 1.43 18.48
CA LEU A 251 -19.50 0.06 18.06
C LEU A 251 -20.77 0.01 17.21
N VAL A 252 -20.65 -0.55 16.02
CA VAL A 252 -21.72 -0.65 15.04
C VAL A 252 -22.03 -2.14 14.84
N PRO A 253 -23.31 -2.55 14.94
CA PRO A 253 -23.70 -3.92 14.59
C PRO A 253 -23.31 -4.24 13.15
N GLN A 254 -22.90 -5.47 12.86
CA GLN A 254 -22.45 -5.89 11.53
C GLN A 254 -23.51 -5.62 10.44
N SER A 255 -24.79 -5.79 10.76
CA SER A 255 -25.91 -5.49 9.85
C SER A 255 -26.04 -4.01 9.47
N ALA A 256 -25.57 -3.09 10.35
CA ALA A 256 -25.61 -1.65 10.11
C ALA A 256 -24.30 -1.10 9.49
N ALA A 257 -23.25 -1.90 9.40
CA ALA A 257 -21.97 -1.48 8.83
C ALA A 257 -22.05 -0.87 7.43
N PRO A 258 -22.85 -1.40 6.46
CA PRO A 258 -23.03 -0.79 5.14
C PRO A 258 -23.69 0.60 5.18
N LEU A 259 -24.62 0.83 6.10
CA LEU A 259 -25.29 2.13 6.29
C LEU A 259 -24.29 3.17 6.82
N VAL A 260 -23.51 2.81 7.84
CA VAL A 260 -22.47 3.70 8.40
C VAL A 260 -21.41 4.04 7.35
N ALA A 261 -20.99 3.06 6.56
CA ALA A 261 -20.08 3.27 5.45
C ALA A 261 -20.62 4.25 4.40
N THR A 262 -21.93 4.20 4.14
CA THR A 262 -22.59 5.13 3.23
C THR A 262 -22.65 6.55 3.80
N LEU A 263 -22.95 6.69 5.08
CA LEU A 263 -22.94 7.99 5.77
C LEU A 263 -21.54 8.61 5.80
N VAL A 264 -20.51 7.84 6.12
CA VAL A 264 -19.11 8.30 6.13
C VAL A 264 -18.66 8.74 4.72
N ARG A 265 -19.13 8.05 3.66
CA ARG A 265 -18.89 8.48 2.26
C ARG A 265 -19.62 9.78 1.90
N GLN A 266 -20.86 9.96 2.34
CA GLN A 266 -21.63 11.18 2.06
C GLN A 266 -20.98 12.44 2.65
N VAL A 267 -20.34 12.33 3.78
CA VAL A 267 -19.60 13.45 4.42
C VAL A 267 -18.27 13.74 3.70
N ARG A 268 -17.92 13.00 2.63
CA ARG A 268 -16.67 13.13 1.84
C ARG A 268 -15.39 13.08 2.67
N LEU A 269 -15.46 12.61 3.90
CA LEU A 269 -14.29 12.49 4.77
C LEU A 269 -13.38 11.36 4.31
N VAL A 270 -13.97 10.25 3.83
CA VAL A 270 -13.20 9.11 3.30
C VAL A 270 -14.06 8.36 2.27
N ASP A 271 -13.49 8.08 1.10
CA ASP A 271 -14.13 7.25 0.07
C ASP A 271 -13.68 5.79 0.26
N PHE A 272 -14.48 5.03 1.03
CA PHE A 272 -14.21 3.62 1.27
C PHE A 272 -14.93 2.73 0.24
N SER A 273 -14.17 1.85 -0.39
CA SER A 273 -14.74 0.70 -1.08
C SER A 273 -15.19 -0.37 -0.06
N THR A 274 -16.06 -1.28 -0.49
CA THR A 274 -16.50 -2.41 0.35
C THR A 274 -15.30 -3.22 0.85
N ASP A 275 -14.31 -3.47 -0.01
CA ASP A 275 -13.11 -4.23 0.35
C ASP A 275 -12.25 -3.53 1.42
N GLN A 276 -12.26 -2.18 1.47
CA GLN A 276 -11.59 -1.41 2.52
C GLN A 276 -12.33 -1.49 3.85
N ILE A 277 -13.66 -1.49 3.82
CA ILE A 277 -14.49 -1.67 5.02
C ILE A 277 -14.27 -3.06 5.59
N ASP A 278 -14.24 -4.10 4.76
CA ASP A 278 -13.96 -5.47 5.18
C ASP A 278 -12.56 -5.57 5.79
N ALA A 279 -11.56 -4.89 5.20
CA ALA A 279 -10.22 -4.83 5.72
C ALA A 279 -10.12 -4.15 7.10
N LEU A 280 -10.91 -3.09 7.32
CA LEU A 280 -10.98 -2.39 8.60
C LEU A 280 -11.87 -3.12 9.64
N THR A 281 -12.64 -4.10 9.19
CA THR A 281 -13.46 -4.96 10.07
C THR A 281 -12.70 -6.21 10.49
N TYR A 282 -12.20 -6.99 9.53
CA TYR A 282 -11.59 -8.30 9.77
C TYR A 282 -10.06 -8.22 9.91
N GLY A 283 -9.45 -7.18 9.33
CA GLY A 283 -8.01 -7.00 9.29
C GLY A 283 -7.33 -7.88 8.24
N ARG A 284 -6.04 -7.62 8.04
CA ARG A 284 -5.14 -8.40 7.19
C ARG A 284 -3.74 -8.32 7.74
N ALA A 285 -3.03 -9.44 7.70
CA ALA A 285 -1.60 -9.48 7.96
C ALA A 285 -0.94 -10.49 7.02
N MET A 286 0.32 -10.23 6.67
CA MET A 286 1.14 -11.06 5.79
C MET A 286 2.28 -11.69 6.55
N ASP A 287 2.67 -12.89 6.17
CA ASP A 287 3.97 -13.44 6.51
C ASP A 287 5.02 -12.80 5.60
N THR A 288 6.03 -12.17 6.17
CA THR A 288 7.09 -11.45 5.46
C THR A 288 8.43 -12.19 5.49
N SER A 289 8.44 -13.41 6.03
CA SER A 289 9.66 -14.20 6.25
C SER A 289 10.37 -14.57 4.96
N ARG A 290 9.63 -14.79 3.87
CA ARG A 290 10.20 -15.16 2.58
C ARG A 290 11.12 -14.08 2.02
N PHE A 291 10.69 -12.82 2.01
CA PHE A 291 11.52 -11.71 1.53
C PHE A 291 12.78 -11.54 2.38
N THR A 292 12.65 -11.66 3.71
CA THR A 292 13.78 -11.64 4.63
C THR A 292 14.76 -12.79 4.36
N ALA A 293 14.26 -14.01 4.17
CA ALA A 293 15.10 -15.19 3.94
C ALA A 293 15.88 -15.10 2.61
N GLU A 294 15.23 -14.61 1.54
CA GLU A 294 15.85 -14.53 0.21
C GLU A 294 16.78 -13.32 0.05
N THR A 295 16.55 -12.24 0.80
CA THR A 295 17.26 -10.97 0.57
C THR A 295 18.09 -10.48 1.76
N GLY A 296 17.83 -10.99 2.96
CA GLY A 296 18.36 -10.46 4.20
C GLY A 296 17.68 -9.15 4.65
N PHE A 297 16.61 -8.71 3.97
CA PHE A 297 15.92 -7.49 4.33
C PHE A 297 15.19 -7.63 5.67
N VAL A 298 15.46 -6.69 6.56
CA VAL A 298 14.74 -6.55 7.84
C VAL A 298 14.25 -5.12 7.96
N PRO A 299 12.92 -4.88 8.09
CA PRO A 299 12.40 -3.55 8.34
C PRO A 299 13.00 -2.92 9.60
N GLN A 300 13.36 -1.65 9.54
CA GLN A 300 13.88 -0.90 10.69
C GLN A 300 12.79 -0.47 11.67
N TYR A 301 11.58 -0.29 11.15
CA TYR A 301 10.42 0.14 11.95
C TYR A 301 9.46 -1.04 12.17
N SER A 302 9.03 -1.21 13.42
CA SER A 302 7.86 -2.05 13.70
C SER A 302 6.57 -1.37 13.24
N SER A 303 5.48 -2.11 13.08
CA SER A 303 4.15 -1.53 12.83
C SER A 303 3.76 -0.53 13.91
N LEU A 304 4.15 -0.82 15.17
CA LEU A 304 3.88 0.04 16.30
C LEU A 304 4.69 1.35 16.22
N ALA A 305 5.98 1.27 15.90
CA ALA A 305 6.86 2.44 15.76
C ALA A 305 6.40 3.35 14.60
N ALA A 306 6.03 2.77 13.46
CA ALA A 306 5.48 3.51 12.32
C ALA A 306 4.16 4.24 12.68
N LEU A 307 3.30 3.57 13.48
CA LEU A 307 2.08 4.19 14.01
C LEU A 307 2.40 5.32 14.99
N ASP A 308 3.38 5.14 15.89
CA ASP A 308 3.76 6.16 16.87
C ASP A 308 4.29 7.43 16.20
N GLU A 309 5.06 7.28 15.12
CA GLU A 309 5.51 8.42 14.32
C GLU A 309 4.34 9.14 13.65
N PHE A 310 3.38 8.39 13.08
CA PHE A 310 2.16 8.98 12.53
C PHE A 310 1.36 9.74 13.60
N VAL A 311 1.16 9.15 14.77
CA VAL A 311 0.43 9.77 15.89
C VAL A 311 1.10 11.08 16.32
N SER A 312 2.44 11.08 16.41
CA SER A 312 3.21 12.27 16.82
C SER A 312 3.10 13.42 15.82
N ALA A 313 2.95 13.12 14.54
CA ALA A 313 2.79 14.11 13.48
C ALA A 313 1.32 14.52 13.22
N ALA A 314 0.36 13.70 13.68
CA ALA A 314 -1.06 13.95 13.47
C ALA A 314 -1.61 15.01 14.42
N LYS A 315 -2.73 15.64 14.03
CA LYS A 315 -3.48 16.50 14.95
C LYS A 315 -3.95 15.67 16.16
N PRO A 316 -3.80 16.21 17.39
CA PRO A 316 -4.23 15.50 18.60
C PRO A 316 -5.68 15.00 18.49
N GLY A 317 -5.95 13.84 19.06
CA GLY A 317 -7.31 13.32 19.24
C GLY A 317 -8.10 14.16 20.24
N LEU A 318 -9.41 13.96 20.27
CA LEU A 318 -10.31 14.64 21.22
C LEU A 318 -10.06 14.20 22.68
N LEU A 319 -9.46 13.03 22.88
CA LEU A 319 -9.24 12.43 24.18
C LEU A 319 -7.77 12.03 24.33
N THR A 320 -7.23 12.11 25.54
CA THR A 320 -5.94 11.47 25.84
C THR A 320 -6.11 9.96 25.93
N ALA A 321 -5.04 9.18 25.69
CA ALA A 321 -5.07 7.73 25.79
C ALA A 321 -5.62 7.26 27.15
N GLU A 322 -5.24 7.91 28.24
CA GLU A 322 -5.72 7.64 29.60
C GLU A 322 -7.24 7.86 29.75
N ARG A 323 -7.81 8.87 29.13
CA ARG A 323 -9.26 9.12 29.14
C ARG A 323 -10.02 8.09 28.34
N VAL A 324 -9.46 7.61 27.24
CA VAL A 324 -10.04 6.51 26.45
C VAL A 324 -10.04 5.23 27.28
N ASP A 325 -8.95 4.91 27.97
CA ASP A 325 -8.84 3.73 28.83
C ASP A 325 -9.79 3.83 30.04
N GLY A 326 -9.89 4.98 30.67
CA GLY A 326 -10.83 5.23 31.75
C GLY A 326 -12.30 5.07 31.32
N ALA A 327 -12.67 5.59 30.17
CA ALA A 327 -14.02 5.44 29.62
C ALA A 327 -14.34 3.97 29.28
N LEU A 328 -13.40 3.23 28.69
CA LEU A 328 -13.56 1.81 28.39
C LEU A 328 -13.69 0.96 29.67
N ALA A 329 -12.90 1.25 30.70
CA ALA A 329 -12.98 0.58 32.00
C ALA A 329 -14.33 0.84 32.68
N ALA A 330 -14.83 2.09 32.64
CA ALA A 330 -16.14 2.44 33.20
C ALA A 330 -17.31 1.71 32.49
N VAL A 331 -17.29 1.66 31.17
CA VAL A 331 -18.26 0.90 30.38
C VAL A 331 -18.19 -0.59 30.69
N GLY A 332 -16.99 -1.16 30.83
CA GLY A 332 -16.77 -2.57 31.21
C GLY A 332 -17.34 -2.90 32.60
N GLN A 333 -17.23 -1.97 33.57
CA GLN A 333 -17.82 -2.12 34.90
C GLN A 333 -19.35 -2.04 34.87
N LEU A 334 -19.92 -1.10 34.08
CA LEU A 334 -21.37 -0.99 33.92
C LEU A 334 -21.98 -2.23 33.29
N LEU A 335 -21.33 -2.84 32.29
CA LEU A 335 -21.79 -4.08 31.67
C LEU A 335 -21.70 -5.28 32.61
N LYS A 336 -20.67 -5.36 33.47
CA LYS A 336 -20.56 -6.39 34.51
C LYS A 336 -21.65 -6.25 35.58
N SER A 337 -21.93 -5.02 36.03
CA SER A 337 -22.97 -4.77 37.03
C SER A 337 -24.38 -4.97 36.48
N ALA A 338 -24.63 -4.74 35.19
CA ALA A 338 -25.89 -5.05 34.54
C ALA A 338 -26.13 -6.59 34.46
N LYS A 339 -25.06 -7.36 34.20
CA LYS A 339 -25.15 -8.83 34.11
C LYS A 339 -25.40 -9.51 35.50
N VAL A 340 -24.95 -8.89 36.58
CA VAL A 340 -25.20 -9.36 37.97
C VAL A 340 -26.63 -9.06 38.45
N ARG A 341 -27.29 -8.05 37.85
CA ARG A 341 -28.69 -7.72 38.21
C ARG A 341 -29.75 -8.49 37.41
N SER A 342 -29.35 -9.20 36.37
CA SER A 342 -30.25 -9.98 35.48
C SER A 342 -30.11 -11.52 35.68
N GLY A 343 -29.32 -11.96 36.59
CA GLY A 343 -29.24 -13.36 37.10
C GLY A 343 -29.62 -13.46 38.55
#